data_a05cf33fa9d2c32a6bc1c89fc9f9053c
#
_entry.id   a05cf33fa9d2c32a6bc1c89fc9f9053c
#
_cell.length_a   1.000
_cell.length_b   1.000
_cell.length_c   1.000
_cell.angle_alpha   90.00
_cell.angle_beta   90.00
_cell.angle_gamma   90.00
#
_symmetry.space_group_name_H-M   'P 1'
#
loop_
_entity.id
_entity.type
_entity.pdbx_description
1 polymer ?
#
loop_
_entity_poly.entity_id
_entity_poly.type
_entity_poly.pdbx_seq_one_letter_code
_entity_poly.pdbx_strand_id
1 'polypeptide(L)'
;MKKVLFLIHDLMGGGAEKVLVNLVNNMDFSKFDVTVMSLFDVGVNRQCLSKQVHYKYAHRKMMRGNSRFMKLLSPERLHKKYIKEDYDIEVAYLEGSCARIISGCSDSKTKLVSWIHIEQHTTERVSISFRSIKEAEKCYRRYNKVVCVSETVKQDFESIISLENPAVVLYNTNESKKIINLSEEAISDVTFSDSEINLIAVGKLLKSKGFDKLVRIVNRLVHQNYSVHLHILGVGELESELKAYIAKEKLEQYITLLGYQENPYKYIASADLFVCASLREGFSTAATEALIVGTPVCTVEVSGMKEMLGENNEYGIVTENSENALYEGIKMLLDNPDLLAHYKKQAKIRGKEFSTEKTVKAVEDMLLSL
;
A
#
# COMPACT_ATOMS: atom_id res chain seq x y z
N MET A 1 -25.14 13.94 -9.79
CA MET A 1 -23.81 13.85 -9.16
C MET A 1 -24.02 13.20 -7.80
N LYS A 2 -23.32 12.08 -7.50
CA LYS A 2 -23.43 11.39 -6.21
C LYS A 2 -22.50 12.03 -5.18
N LYS A 3 -23.00 12.33 -3.98
CA LYS A 3 -22.18 12.82 -2.87
C LYS A 3 -21.52 11.63 -2.16
N VAL A 4 -20.19 11.59 -2.15
CA VAL A 4 -19.42 10.48 -1.58
C VAL A 4 -18.50 10.99 -0.47
N LEU A 5 -18.63 10.37 0.72
CA LEU A 5 -17.73 10.59 1.84
C LEU A 5 -16.70 9.45 1.91
N PHE A 6 -15.42 9.78 1.95
CA PHE A 6 -14.35 8.86 2.33
C PHE A 6 -13.85 9.21 3.74
N LEU A 7 -14.10 8.33 4.71
CA LEU A 7 -13.62 8.47 6.08
C LEU A 7 -12.33 7.70 6.28
N ILE A 8 -11.27 8.39 6.69
CA ILE A 8 -9.96 7.82 7.01
C ILE A 8 -9.50 8.25 8.41
N HIS A 9 -8.55 7.53 9.01
CA HIS A 9 -8.05 7.86 10.34
C HIS A 9 -7.25 9.18 10.33
N ASP A 10 -6.30 9.31 9.43
CA ASP A 10 -5.46 10.50 9.22
C ASP A 10 -4.91 10.49 7.78
N LEU A 11 -4.09 11.48 7.42
CA LEU A 11 -3.43 11.57 6.12
C LEU A 11 -1.90 11.61 6.27
N MET A 12 -1.36 10.80 7.20
CA MET A 12 0.08 10.64 7.40
C MET A 12 0.75 9.97 6.20
N GLY A 13 2.06 9.81 6.23
CA GLY A 13 2.83 9.22 5.13
C GLY A 13 2.73 7.68 5.05
N GLY A 14 1.53 7.11 5.08
CA GLY A 14 1.27 5.68 4.88
C GLY A 14 0.86 5.35 3.44
N GLY A 15 0.88 4.06 3.09
CA GLY A 15 0.48 3.60 1.76
C GLY A 15 -1.01 3.81 1.48
N ALA A 16 -1.88 3.47 2.43
CA ALA A 16 -3.33 3.61 2.26
C ALA A 16 -3.76 5.08 2.12
N GLU A 17 -3.13 5.99 2.88
CA GLU A 17 -3.38 7.43 2.82
C GLU A 17 -2.98 8.00 1.46
N LYS A 18 -1.82 7.61 0.93
CA LYS A 18 -1.37 7.99 -0.42
C LYS A 18 -2.32 7.45 -1.49
N VAL A 19 -2.74 6.21 -1.38
CA VAL A 19 -3.67 5.56 -2.32
C VAL A 19 -5.04 6.25 -2.30
N LEU A 20 -5.57 6.65 -1.13
CA LEU A 20 -6.80 7.43 -1.07
C LEU A 20 -6.67 8.75 -1.83
N VAL A 21 -5.59 9.51 -1.58
CA VAL A 21 -5.36 10.79 -2.26
C VAL A 21 -5.24 10.59 -3.76
N ASN A 22 -4.51 9.56 -4.21
CA ASN A 22 -4.41 9.23 -5.63
C ASN A 22 -5.78 8.91 -6.23
N LEU A 23 -6.61 8.13 -5.53
CA LEU A 23 -7.95 7.77 -5.98
C LEU A 23 -8.82 9.02 -6.12
N VAL A 24 -9.02 9.77 -5.02
CA VAL A 24 -9.98 10.87 -4.99
C VAL A 24 -9.59 12.04 -5.88
N ASN A 25 -8.30 12.26 -6.12
CA ASN A 25 -7.81 13.30 -7.04
C ASN A 25 -8.10 12.99 -8.52
N ASN A 26 -8.29 11.72 -8.85
CA ASN A 26 -8.49 11.26 -10.22
C ASN A 26 -9.91 10.77 -10.52
N MET A 27 -10.85 10.89 -9.56
CA MET A 27 -12.26 10.60 -9.79
C MET A 27 -12.91 11.62 -10.71
N ASP A 28 -13.94 11.20 -11.44
CA ASP A 28 -14.73 12.05 -12.33
C ASP A 28 -15.67 12.97 -11.54
N PHE A 29 -15.24 14.22 -11.31
CA PHE A 29 -16.00 15.23 -10.58
C PHE A 29 -17.28 15.68 -11.28
N SER A 30 -17.54 15.26 -12.52
CA SER A 30 -18.87 15.45 -13.13
C SER A 30 -19.90 14.45 -12.62
N LYS A 31 -19.45 13.30 -12.08
CA LYS A 31 -20.28 12.23 -11.54
C LYS A 31 -20.33 12.24 -10.01
N PHE A 32 -19.21 12.64 -9.37
CA PHE A 32 -19.04 12.53 -7.92
C PHE A 32 -18.69 13.89 -7.29
N ASP A 33 -19.39 14.20 -6.21
CA ASP A 33 -19.05 15.27 -5.25
C ASP A 33 -18.31 14.61 -4.07
N VAL A 34 -16.97 14.75 -4.04
CA VAL A 34 -16.10 13.97 -3.19
C VAL A 34 -15.70 14.74 -1.94
N THR A 35 -16.00 14.16 -0.78
CA THR A 35 -15.52 14.63 0.52
C THR A 35 -14.55 13.61 1.12
N VAL A 36 -13.36 14.04 1.52
CA VAL A 36 -12.44 13.27 2.37
C VAL A 36 -12.52 13.83 3.79
N MET A 37 -12.82 12.96 4.74
CA MET A 37 -12.83 13.30 6.16
C MET A 37 -11.80 12.47 6.91
N SER A 38 -10.88 13.12 7.63
CA SER A 38 -9.99 12.45 8.56
C SER A 38 -10.50 12.56 10.00
N LEU A 39 -10.24 11.52 10.82
CA LEU A 39 -10.51 11.62 12.26
C LEU A 39 -9.54 12.60 12.92
N PHE A 40 -8.30 12.70 12.42
CA PHE A 40 -7.29 13.63 12.90
C PHE A 40 -6.70 14.45 11.76
N ASP A 41 -6.60 15.78 11.97
CA ASP A 41 -6.03 16.72 11.00
C ASP A 41 -4.50 16.71 11.05
N VAL A 42 -3.92 15.57 10.71
CA VAL A 42 -2.47 15.35 10.69
C VAL A 42 -2.05 14.62 9.42
N GLY A 43 -0.86 14.94 8.94
CA GLY A 43 -0.23 14.22 7.82
C GLY A 43 0.07 15.06 6.59
N VAL A 44 1.14 14.65 5.91
CA VAL A 44 1.68 15.36 4.72
C VAL A 44 0.80 15.16 3.48
N ASN A 45 0.10 14.03 3.37
CA ASN A 45 -0.74 13.70 2.22
C ASN A 45 -1.95 14.65 2.06
N ARG A 46 -2.35 15.35 3.14
CA ARG A 46 -3.39 16.37 3.06
C ARG A 46 -3.10 17.46 2.02
N GLN A 47 -1.84 17.89 1.92
CA GLN A 47 -1.43 18.94 0.98
C GLN A 47 -1.51 18.51 -0.47
N CYS A 48 -1.59 17.20 -0.72
CA CYS A 48 -1.70 16.61 -2.05
C CYS A 48 -3.14 16.47 -2.54
N LEU A 49 -4.15 16.79 -1.71
CA LEU A 49 -5.56 16.75 -2.14
C LEU A 49 -5.84 17.83 -3.18
N SER A 50 -6.54 17.45 -4.26
CA SER A 50 -7.04 18.36 -5.28
C SER A 50 -7.98 19.40 -4.65
N LYS A 51 -7.99 20.62 -5.21
CA LYS A 51 -8.93 21.69 -4.80
C LYS A 51 -10.40 21.33 -5.05
N GLN A 52 -10.67 20.34 -5.87
CA GLN A 52 -12.02 19.83 -6.14
C GLN A 52 -12.54 18.87 -5.07
N VAL A 53 -11.65 18.34 -4.21
CA VAL A 53 -12.00 17.46 -3.10
C VAL A 53 -12.29 18.29 -1.84
N HIS A 54 -13.46 18.11 -1.26
CA HIS A 54 -13.81 18.74 0.01
C HIS A 54 -13.08 18.03 1.15
N TYR A 55 -12.27 18.77 1.90
CA TYR A 55 -11.57 18.19 3.06
C TYR A 55 -12.19 18.62 4.38
N LYS A 56 -12.40 17.64 5.27
CA LYS A 56 -12.91 17.84 6.64
C LYS A 56 -12.11 17.03 7.65
N TYR A 57 -12.20 17.41 8.92
CA TYR A 57 -11.58 16.63 10.00
C TYR A 57 -12.42 16.70 11.28
N ALA A 58 -12.30 15.64 12.12
CA ALA A 58 -13.01 15.59 13.39
C ALA A 58 -12.23 16.25 14.53
N HIS A 59 -10.92 16.04 14.59
CA HIS A 59 -10.04 16.55 15.65
C HIS A 59 -8.74 17.12 15.09
N ARG A 60 -8.30 18.26 15.63
CA ARG A 60 -7.03 18.89 15.20
C ARG A 60 -5.77 18.13 15.60
N LYS A 61 -5.82 17.37 16.68
CA LYS A 61 -4.65 16.67 17.23
C LYS A 61 -4.98 15.22 17.50
N MET A 62 -4.01 14.34 17.26
CA MET A 62 -4.13 12.94 17.60
C MET A 62 -4.15 12.75 19.12
N MET A 63 -5.12 11.98 19.62
CA MET A 63 -5.23 11.62 21.05
C MET A 63 -4.88 10.16 21.23
N ARG A 64 -3.87 9.87 22.06
CA ARG A 64 -3.53 8.51 22.44
C ARG A 64 -4.71 7.84 23.14
N GLY A 65 -4.99 6.58 22.77
CA GLY A 65 -6.09 5.81 23.37
C GLY A 65 -7.49 6.14 22.82
N ASN A 66 -7.60 6.94 21.77
CA ASN A 66 -8.87 7.34 21.16
C ASN A 66 -9.78 6.14 20.80
N SER A 67 -9.22 5.06 20.27
CA SER A 67 -9.97 3.84 19.94
C SER A 67 -10.67 3.21 21.16
N ARG A 68 -10.08 3.31 22.36
CA ARG A 68 -10.70 2.83 23.62
C ARG A 68 -11.89 3.70 24.02
N PHE A 69 -11.74 5.03 23.92
CA PHE A 69 -12.85 5.97 24.23
C PHE A 69 -14.00 5.82 23.23
N MET A 70 -13.72 5.58 21.97
CA MET A 70 -14.75 5.32 20.97
C MET A 70 -15.61 4.11 21.31
N LYS A 71 -15.06 3.07 22.00
CA LYS A 71 -15.83 1.89 22.42
C LYS A 71 -16.94 2.20 23.44
N LEU A 72 -16.86 3.33 24.14
CA LEU A 72 -17.94 3.75 25.08
C LEU A 72 -19.23 4.14 24.36
N LEU A 73 -19.12 4.65 23.14
CA LEU A 73 -20.27 5.04 22.32
C LEU A 73 -20.70 3.89 21.40
N SER A 74 -21.98 3.80 21.06
CA SER A 74 -22.46 2.88 20.02
C SER A 74 -22.02 3.38 18.62
N PRO A 75 -22.00 2.52 17.58
CA PRO A 75 -21.74 2.95 16.21
C PRO A 75 -22.63 4.10 15.76
N GLU A 76 -23.94 4.06 16.06
CA GLU A 76 -24.92 5.09 15.70
C GLU A 76 -24.60 6.44 16.38
N ARG A 77 -24.18 6.41 17.65
CA ARG A 77 -23.77 7.64 18.36
C ARG A 77 -22.46 8.20 17.82
N LEU A 78 -21.53 7.34 17.40
CA LEU A 78 -20.28 7.76 16.77
C LEU A 78 -20.56 8.39 15.41
N HIS A 79 -21.38 7.74 14.57
CA HIS A 79 -21.77 8.29 13.28
C HIS A 79 -22.39 9.66 13.43
N LYS A 80 -23.45 9.80 14.24
CA LYS A 80 -24.12 11.07 14.53
C LYS A 80 -23.19 12.14 15.11
N LYS A 81 -22.15 11.72 15.85
CA LYS A 81 -21.15 12.65 16.41
C LYS A 81 -20.22 13.20 15.33
N TYR A 82 -19.77 12.37 14.40
CA TYR A 82 -18.73 12.73 13.44
C TYR A 82 -19.28 13.14 12.07
N ILE A 83 -20.27 12.43 11.54
CA ILE A 83 -20.87 12.73 10.24
C ILE A 83 -22.08 13.66 10.47
N LYS A 84 -22.02 14.86 9.87
CA LYS A 84 -23.00 15.93 10.09
C LYS A 84 -23.80 16.28 8.85
N GLU A 85 -23.41 15.78 7.72
CA GLU A 85 -24.01 16.02 6.42
C GLU A 85 -24.52 14.70 5.84
N ASP A 86 -25.44 14.82 4.89
CA ASP A 86 -26.00 13.67 4.19
C ASP A 86 -25.17 13.37 2.95
N TYR A 87 -24.86 12.08 2.76
CA TYR A 87 -24.13 11.54 1.63
C TYR A 87 -24.92 10.41 0.97
N ASP A 88 -24.83 10.29 -0.35
CA ASP A 88 -25.39 9.15 -1.07
C ASP A 88 -24.60 7.86 -0.77
N ILE A 89 -23.27 8.01 -0.61
CA ILE A 89 -22.36 6.91 -0.32
C ILE A 89 -21.39 7.33 0.79
N GLU A 90 -21.25 6.49 1.80
CA GLU A 90 -20.24 6.64 2.85
C GLU A 90 -19.25 5.49 2.82
N VAL A 91 -17.97 5.82 2.68
CA VAL A 91 -16.85 4.87 2.57
C VAL A 91 -15.99 4.92 3.83
N ALA A 92 -15.92 3.82 4.57
CA ALA A 92 -14.90 3.62 5.58
C ALA A 92 -13.61 3.16 4.86
N TYR A 93 -12.69 4.08 4.59
CA TYR A 93 -11.49 3.79 3.79
C TYR A 93 -10.39 3.05 4.56
N LEU A 94 -10.59 2.78 5.84
CA LEU A 94 -9.75 1.90 6.66
C LEU A 94 -10.64 1.03 7.53
N GLU A 95 -10.16 -0.16 7.80
CA GLU A 95 -10.74 -1.06 8.79
C GLU A 95 -10.72 -0.46 10.21
N GLY A 96 -11.41 -1.08 11.13
CA GLY A 96 -11.39 -0.70 12.53
C GLY A 96 -12.29 0.49 12.88
N SER A 97 -11.75 1.61 13.33
CA SER A 97 -12.54 2.74 13.82
C SER A 97 -13.39 3.41 12.74
N CYS A 98 -12.85 3.55 11.52
CA CYS A 98 -13.61 4.10 10.39
C CYS A 98 -14.79 3.20 10.03
N ALA A 99 -14.53 1.89 9.92
CA ALA A 99 -15.58 0.92 9.66
C ALA A 99 -16.67 0.94 10.75
N ARG A 100 -16.28 1.05 12.02
CA ARG A 100 -17.22 1.12 13.13
C ARG A 100 -18.08 2.41 13.11
N ILE A 101 -17.52 3.55 12.72
CA ILE A 101 -18.23 4.83 12.62
C ILE A 101 -19.25 4.78 11.47
N ILE A 102 -18.80 4.44 10.26
CA ILE A 102 -19.66 4.43 9.06
C ILE A 102 -20.79 3.40 9.21
N SER A 103 -20.53 2.23 9.81
CA SER A 103 -21.59 1.25 10.08
C SER A 103 -22.72 1.78 10.96
N GLY A 104 -22.53 2.91 11.64
CA GLY A 104 -23.54 3.56 12.48
C GLY A 104 -24.53 4.46 11.73
N CYS A 105 -24.41 4.62 10.41
CA CYS A 105 -25.35 5.41 9.61
C CYS A 105 -26.78 4.90 9.78
N SER A 106 -27.71 5.79 10.09
CA SER A 106 -29.13 5.46 10.30
C SER A 106 -30.00 5.73 9.09
N ASP A 107 -29.50 6.44 8.07
CA ASP A 107 -30.23 6.66 6.83
C ASP A 107 -30.19 5.40 5.96
N SER A 108 -31.37 4.86 5.66
CA SER A 108 -31.49 3.66 4.82
C SER A 108 -31.22 3.90 3.33
N LYS A 109 -31.17 5.17 2.88
CA LYS A 109 -30.89 5.54 1.49
C LYS A 109 -29.38 5.59 1.24
N THR A 110 -28.59 5.95 2.25
CA THR A 110 -27.13 6.02 2.16
C THR A 110 -26.53 4.63 1.99
N LYS A 111 -25.69 4.47 0.98
CA LYS A 111 -24.95 3.23 0.71
C LYS A 111 -23.63 3.20 1.47
N LEU A 112 -23.34 2.09 2.11
CA LEU A 112 -22.15 1.94 2.96
C LEU A 112 -21.11 1.03 2.29
N VAL A 113 -19.87 1.50 2.23
CA VAL A 113 -18.72 0.75 1.71
C VAL A 113 -17.62 0.69 2.77
N SER A 114 -17.02 -0.49 2.96
CA SER A 114 -15.85 -0.65 3.84
C SER A 114 -14.66 -1.13 3.04
N TRP A 115 -13.46 -0.58 3.30
CA TRP A 115 -12.20 -0.95 2.68
C TRP A 115 -11.29 -1.68 3.66
N ILE A 116 -10.69 -2.79 3.22
CA ILE A 116 -9.77 -3.62 3.98
C ILE A 116 -8.42 -3.61 3.27
N HIS A 117 -7.41 -3.03 3.94
CA HIS A 117 -6.09 -2.80 3.34
C HIS A 117 -5.03 -3.84 3.70
N ILE A 118 -5.31 -4.72 4.67
CA ILE A 118 -4.32 -5.69 5.14
C ILE A 118 -5.02 -6.89 5.78
N GLU A 119 -4.42 -8.07 5.67
CA GLU A 119 -4.87 -9.28 6.36
C GLU A 119 -5.02 -9.07 7.86
N GLN A 120 -6.08 -9.57 8.41
CA GLN A 120 -6.42 -9.45 9.82
C GLN A 120 -5.95 -10.67 10.64
N HIS A 121 -5.93 -11.84 10.03
CA HIS A 121 -5.49 -13.14 10.56
C HIS A 121 -6.27 -13.66 11.77
N THR A 122 -6.80 -12.79 12.61
CA THR A 122 -7.49 -13.21 13.85
C THR A 122 -8.72 -12.36 14.17
N THR A 123 -9.65 -12.95 14.92
CA THR A 123 -10.85 -12.28 15.44
C THR A 123 -10.51 -11.09 16.35
N GLU A 124 -9.42 -11.20 17.14
CA GLU A 124 -8.95 -10.15 18.05
C GLU A 124 -8.53 -8.91 17.25
N ARG A 125 -7.85 -9.11 16.15
CA ARG A 125 -7.37 -8.00 15.32
C ARG A 125 -8.51 -7.31 14.58
N VAL A 126 -9.40 -8.04 13.94
CA VAL A 126 -10.59 -7.47 13.31
C VAL A 126 -11.41 -6.67 14.32
N SER A 127 -11.54 -7.18 15.54
CA SER A 127 -12.37 -6.56 16.59
C SER A 127 -11.65 -5.51 17.43
N ILE A 128 -10.39 -5.16 17.14
CA ILE A 128 -9.58 -4.26 17.98
C ILE A 128 -10.23 -2.89 18.23
N SER A 129 -11.02 -2.38 17.29
CA SER A 129 -11.73 -1.10 17.40
C SER A 129 -13.21 -1.27 17.78
N PHE A 130 -13.69 -2.50 17.91
CA PHE A 130 -15.06 -2.85 18.31
C PHE A 130 -15.09 -3.30 19.77
N ARG A 131 -16.27 -3.40 20.36
CA ARG A 131 -16.43 -3.92 21.74
C ARG A 131 -16.22 -5.42 21.80
N SER A 132 -16.54 -6.13 20.72
CA SER A 132 -16.40 -7.57 20.58
C SER A 132 -16.42 -7.97 19.10
N ILE A 133 -16.04 -9.23 18.81
CA ILE A 133 -16.18 -9.79 17.45
C ILE A 133 -17.65 -9.77 16.98
N LYS A 134 -18.62 -10.04 17.86
CA LYS A 134 -20.05 -9.96 17.53
C LYS A 134 -20.48 -8.56 17.10
N GLU A 135 -19.94 -7.50 17.73
CA GLU A 135 -20.19 -6.12 17.28
C GLU A 135 -19.55 -5.88 15.91
N ALA A 136 -18.31 -6.35 15.68
CA ALA A 136 -17.66 -6.22 14.39
C ALA A 136 -18.47 -6.91 13.27
N GLU A 137 -18.88 -8.16 13.46
CA GLU A 137 -19.74 -8.89 12.52
C GLU A 137 -21.05 -8.13 12.22
N LYS A 138 -21.72 -7.66 13.28
CA LYS A 138 -22.95 -6.85 13.11
C LYS A 138 -22.69 -5.57 12.32
N CYS A 139 -21.55 -4.91 12.52
CA CYS A 139 -21.17 -3.71 11.79
C CYS A 139 -20.87 -4.03 10.33
N TYR A 140 -20.06 -5.06 10.06
CA TYR A 140 -19.68 -5.40 8.68
C TYR A 140 -20.84 -5.95 7.84
N ARG A 141 -21.84 -6.62 8.43
CA ARG A 141 -23.10 -7.02 7.73
C ARG A 141 -23.94 -5.84 7.25
N ARG A 142 -23.74 -4.63 7.78
CA ARG A 142 -24.45 -3.44 7.32
C ARG A 142 -23.93 -2.84 6.03
N TYR A 143 -22.73 -3.24 5.61
CA TYR A 143 -22.11 -2.71 4.41
C TYR A 143 -22.71 -3.30 3.14
N ASN A 144 -23.08 -2.43 2.19
CA ASN A 144 -23.54 -2.83 0.86
C ASN A 144 -22.39 -3.49 0.07
N LYS A 145 -21.15 -3.01 0.28
CA LYS A 145 -19.95 -3.60 -0.28
C LYS A 145 -18.79 -3.56 0.72
N VAL A 146 -18.03 -4.64 0.77
CA VAL A 146 -16.71 -4.68 1.39
C VAL A 146 -15.70 -4.81 0.26
N VAL A 147 -14.71 -3.93 0.23
CA VAL A 147 -13.62 -3.90 -0.76
C VAL A 147 -12.35 -4.37 -0.08
N CYS A 148 -11.63 -5.29 -0.71
CA CYS A 148 -10.31 -5.73 -0.30
C CYS A 148 -9.29 -5.36 -1.36
N VAL A 149 -8.06 -5.02 -0.95
CA VAL A 149 -7.01 -4.56 -1.88
C VAL A 149 -6.34 -5.69 -2.66
N SER A 150 -6.59 -6.95 -2.27
CA SER A 150 -6.12 -8.15 -2.96
C SER A 150 -7.02 -9.34 -2.66
N GLU A 151 -6.93 -10.41 -3.47
CA GLU A 151 -7.68 -11.63 -3.24
C GLU A 151 -7.26 -12.32 -1.93
N THR A 152 -5.96 -12.27 -1.58
CA THR A 152 -5.46 -12.82 -0.32
C THR A 152 -6.07 -12.10 0.89
N VAL A 153 -6.14 -10.75 0.85
CA VAL A 153 -6.80 -9.96 1.92
C VAL A 153 -8.29 -10.29 2.00
N LYS A 154 -8.95 -10.51 0.87
CA LYS A 154 -10.36 -10.90 0.81
C LYS A 154 -10.58 -12.27 1.46
N GLN A 155 -9.82 -13.28 1.07
CA GLN A 155 -9.91 -14.63 1.62
C GLN A 155 -9.67 -14.65 3.14
N ASP A 156 -8.64 -13.94 3.60
CA ASP A 156 -8.36 -13.78 5.03
C ASP A 156 -9.54 -13.14 5.75
N PHE A 157 -10.07 -12.03 5.24
CA PHE A 157 -11.15 -11.29 5.88
C PHE A 157 -12.46 -12.10 5.92
N GLU A 158 -12.83 -12.76 4.81
CA GLU A 158 -14.03 -13.60 4.72
C GLU A 158 -13.94 -14.88 5.56
N SER A 159 -12.72 -15.35 5.85
CA SER A 159 -12.52 -16.46 6.80
C SER A 159 -12.88 -16.12 8.24
N ILE A 160 -12.84 -14.82 8.58
CA ILE A 160 -13.06 -14.31 9.95
C ILE A 160 -14.46 -13.70 10.09
N ILE A 161 -14.93 -12.95 9.08
CA ILE A 161 -16.20 -12.22 9.08
C ILE A 161 -17.14 -12.80 8.02
N SER A 162 -18.25 -13.36 8.46
CA SER A 162 -19.31 -13.79 7.56
C SER A 162 -20.07 -12.57 7.00
N LEU A 163 -19.86 -12.28 5.73
CA LEU A 163 -20.54 -11.22 4.99
C LEU A 163 -21.83 -11.73 4.35
N GLU A 164 -22.83 -10.87 4.16
CA GLU A 164 -24.05 -11.20 3.39
C GLU A 164 -23.77 -11.29 1.89
N ASN A 165 -22.91 -10.41 1.38
CA ASN A 165 -22.44 -10.41 0.01
C ASN A 165 -20.91 -10.58 0.01
N PRO A 166 -20.34 -11.36 -0.91
CA PRO A 166 -18.89 -11.49 -1.03
C PRO A 166 -18.19 -10.13 -1.18
N ALA A 167 -17.03 -10.00 -0.57
CA ALA A 167 -16.15 -8.85 -0.79
C ALA A 167 -15.69 -8.80 -2.25
N VAL A 168 -15.40 -7.61 -2.73
CA VAL A 168 -14.83 -7.39 -4.07
C VAL A 168 -13.36 -6.97 -3.94
N VAL A 169 -12.56 -7.31 -4.94
CA VAL A 169 -11.17 -6.88 -4.99
C VAL A 169 -11.04 -5.66 -5.89
N LEU A 170 -10.48 -4.58 -5.34
CA LEU A 170 -10.12 -3.39 -6.09
C LEU A 170 -8.68 -2.98 -5.74
N TYR A 171 -7.83 -2.95 -6.74
CA TYR A 171 -6.41 -2.64 -6.55
C TYR A 171 -6.16 -1.19 -6.16
N ASN A 172 -5.06 -0.96 -5.45
CA ASN A 172 -4.61 0.36 -5.04
C ASN A 172 -4.39 1.27 -6.26
N THR A 173 -4.92 2.50 -6.20
CA THR A 173 -4.74 3.50 -7.24
C THR A 173 -3.38 4.19 -7.13
N ASN A 174 -2.62 4.17 -8.20
CA ASN A 174 -1.37 4.90 -8.36
C ASN A 174 -1.52 5.98 -9.44
N GLU A 175 -0.81 7.10 -9.33
CA GLU A 175 -0.79 8.16 -10.36
C GLU A 175 0.20 7.78 -11.48
N SER A 176 -0.14 6.77 -12.29
CA SER A 176 0.77 6.13 -13.26
C SER A 176 1.45 7.11 -14.22
N LYS A 177 0.72 8.08 -14.76
CA LYS A 177 1.31 9.12 -15.64
C LYS A 177 2.33 9.99 -14.92
N LYS A 178 2.01 10.41 -13.69
CA LYS A 178 2.92 11.20 -12.86
C LYS A 178 4.16 10.39 -12.48
N ILE A 179 3.99 9.11 -12.14
CA ILE A 179 5.09 8.18 -11.83
C ILE A 179 6.03 8.07 -13.03
N ILE A 180 5.50 7.85 -14.24
CA ILE A 180 6.29 7.76 -15.47
C ILE A 180 7.04 9.08 -15.74
N ASN A 181 6.36 10.23 -15.69
CA ASN A 181 7.00 11.52 -15.92
C ASN A 181 8.14 11.79 -14.92
N LEU A 182 7.91 11.52 -13.63
CA LEU A 182 8.91 11.71 -12.57
C LEU A 182 10.06 10.70 -12.68
N SER A 183 9.83 9.53 -13.27
CA SER A 183 10.87 8.52 -13.47
C SER A 183 11.91 8.91 -14.51
N GLU A 184 11.57 9.87 -15.42
CA GLU A 184 12.46 10.38 -16.47
C GLU A 184 13.41 11.48 -15.96
N GLU A 185 13.23 11.95 -14.72
CA GLU A 185 14.11 12.98 -14.15
C GLU A 185 15.53 12.44 -13.90
N ALA A 186 16.53 13.28 -14.14
CA ALA A 186 17.92 12.91 -13.91
C ALA A 186 18.24 12.69 -12.41
N ILE A 187 19.06 11.69 -12.13
CA ILE A 187 19.65 11.46 -10.80
C ILE A 187 20.95 12.27 -10.72
N SER A 188 21.12 13.06 -9.67
CA SER A 188 22.29 13.91 -9.47
C SER A 188 23.07 13.65 -8.18
N ASP A 189 22.51 12.86 -7.28
CA ASP A 189 22.99 12.67 -5.90
C ASP A 189 23.62 11.28 -5.65
N VAL A 190 23.46 10.35 -6.57
CA VAL A 190 24.05 9.02 -6.51
C VAL A 190 24.29 8.47 -7.92
N THR A 191 25.27 7.59 -8.06
CA THR A 191 25.57 6.92 -9.34
C THR A 191 24.95 5.52 -9.35
N PHE A 192 24.28 5.20 -10.46
CA PHE A 192 23.89 3.83 -10.83
C PHE A 192 24.94 3.37 -11.87
N SER A 193 25.80 2.46 -11.47
CA SER A 193 26.93 2.02 -12.31
C SER A 193 26.47 0.94 -13.29
N ASP A 194 26.81 1.11 -14.57
CA ASP A 194 26.55 0.08 -15.60
C ASP A 194 27.42 -1.18 -15.42
N SER A 195 28.45 -1.14 -14.56
CA SER A 195 29.34 -2.28 -14.28
C SER A 195 28.81 -3.20 -13.17
N GLU A 196 27.71 -2.82 -12.52
CA GLU A 196 27.11 -3.56 -11.41
C GLU A 196 25.61 -3.75 -11.66
N ILE A 197 25.02 -4.79 -11.10
CA ILE A 197 23.56 -4.91 -11.06
C ILE A 197 23.02 -4.08 -9.91
N ASN A 198 22.24 -3.07 -10.24
CA ASN A 198 21.65 -2.13 -9.28
C ASN A 198 20.35 -2.69 -8.73
N LEU A 199 20.36 -3.11 -7.48
CA LEU A 199 19.18 -3.51 -6.71
C LEU A 199 18.58 -2.29 -6.03
N ILE A 200 17.26 -2.20 -5.95
CA ILE A 200 16.58 -1.12 -5.24
C ILE A 200 15.48 -1.63 -4.33
N ALA A 201 15.37 -1.04 -3.14
CA ALA A 201 14.29 -1.29 -2.20
C ALA A 201 13.74 0.03 -1.64
N VAL A 202 12.42 0.16 -1.57
CA VAL A 202 11.74 1.41 -1.16
C VAL A 202 10.72 1.14 -0.06
N GLY A 203 10.77 1.90 1.03
CA GLY A 203 9.77 1.81 2.09
C GLY A 203 10.25 2.40 3.42
N LYS A 204 9.34 2.44 4.40
CA LYS A 204 9.71 2.83 5.77
C LYS A 204 10.68 1.79 6.35
N LEU A 205 11.77 2.23 6.98
CA LEU A 205 12.77 1.33 7.59
C LEU A 205 12.23 0.74 8.90
N LEU A 206 11.27 -0.20 8.75
CA LEU A 206 10.62 -0.93 9.84
C LEU A 206 11.00 -2.42 9.75
N LYS A 207 10.99 -3.12 10.88
CA LYS A 207 11.25 -4.59 10.93
C LYS A 207 10.32 -5.38 10.02
N SER A 208 9.07 -4.95 9.90
CA SER A 208 8.09 -5.59 9.01
C SER A 208 8.42 -5.50 7.52
N LYS A 209 9.34 -4.63 7.12
CA LYS A 209 9.76 -4.44 5.71
C LYS A 209 11.00 -5.27 5.32
N GLY A 210 11.68 -5.90 6.29
CA GLY A 210 12.75 -6.87 6.05
C GLY A 210 14.03 -6.31 5.41
N PHE A 211 14.32 -5.01 5.60
CA PHE A 211 15.55 -4.40 5.08
C PHE A 211 16.81 -5.03 5.66
N ASP A 212 16.76 -5.52 6.90
CA ASP A 212 17.82 -6.27 7.53
C ASP A 212 18.12 -7.58 6.79
N LYS A 213 17.11 -8.27 6.26
CA LYS A 213 17.30 -9.45 5.39
C LYS A 213 18.01 -9.07 4.08
N LEU A 214 17.58 -7.96 3.43
CA LEU A 214 18.19 -7.51 2.17
C LEU A 214 19.66 -7.19 2.34
N VAL A 215 20.04 -6.51 3.40
CA VAL A 215 21.45 -6.18 3.69
C VAL A 215 22.27 -7.45 3.90
N ARG A 216 21.73 -8.48 4.59
CA ARG A 216 22.41 -9.78 4.75
C ARG A 216 22.50 -10.56 3.43
N ILE A 217 21.48 -10.48 2.58
CA ILE A 217 21.49 -11.09 1.24
C ILE A 217 22.60 -10.48 0.38
N VAL A 218 22.71 -9.14 0.37
CA VAL A 218 23.80 -8.46 -0.38
C VAL A 218 25.17 -8.84 0.17
N ASN A 219 25.33 -8.94 1.49
CA ASN A 219 26.57 -9.43 2.09
C ASN A 219 26.97 -10.81 1.56
N ARG A 220 26.01 -11.75 1.47
CA ARG A 220 26.24 -13.09 0.90
C ARG A 220 26.62 -13.04 -0.57
N LEU A 221 25.95 -12.21 -1.38
CA LEU A 221 26.23 -12.04 -2.81
C LEU A 221 27.64 -11.49 -3.03
N VAL A 222 28.03 -10.46 -2.30
CA VAL A 222 29.36 -9.84 -2.36
C VAL A 222 30.46 -10.86 -1.99
N HIS A 223 30.28 -11.67 -0.95
CA HIS A 223 31.22 -12.73 -0.58
C HIS A 223 31.34 -13.85 -1.63
N GLN A 224 30.36 -13.94 -2.55
CA GLN A 224 30.41 -14.84 -3.71
C GLN A 224 30.89 -14.14 -4.99
N ASN A 225 31.43 -12.92 -4.88
CA ASN A 225 31.95 -12.10 -5.95
C ASN A 225 30.91 -11.64 -6.99
N TYR A 226 29.63 -11.52 -6.61
CA TYR A 226 28.65 -10.85 -7.45
C TYR A 226 28.89 -9.34 -7.43
N SER A 227 28.89 -8.73 -8.62
CA SER A 227 28.96 -7.27 -8.79
C SER A 227 27.55 -6.68 -8.63
N VAL A 228 27.19 -6.31 -7.41
CA VAL A 228 25.85 -5.80 -7.07
C VAL A 228 25.95 -4.57 -6.18
N HIS A 229 25.00 -3.64 -6.34
CA HIS A 229 24.84 -2.50 -5.45
C HIS A 229 23.37 -2.39 -5.02
N LEU A 230 23.11 -2.26 -3.71
CA LEU A 230 21.77 -2.10 -3.15
C LEU A 230 21.51 -0.65 -2.75
N HIS A 231 20.53 -0.03 -3.38
CA HIS A 231 20.03 1.29 -3.05
C HIS A 231 18.77 1.16 -2.17
N ILE A 232 18.79 1.74 -0.96
CA ILE A 232 17.65 1.71 -0.04
C ILE A 232 17.09 3.11 0.13
N LEU A 233 15.82 3.30 -0.26
CA LEU A 233 15.09 4.56 -0.11
C LEU A 233 14.09 4.44 1.05
N GLY A 234 14.19 5.36 1.98
CA GLY A 234 13.29 5.49 3.12
C GLY A 234 13.99 5.84 4.42
N VAL A 235 13.18 6.10 5.42
CA VAL A 235 13.61 6.42 6.80
C VAL A 235 12.80 5.60 7.80
N GLY A 236 13.33 5.37 8.97
CA GLY A 236 12.62 4.66 10.03
C GLY A 236 13.52 4.18 11.16
N GLU A 237 12.93 3.45 12.09
CA GLU A 237 13.59 3.00 13.32
C GLU A 237 14.80 2.07 13.11
N LEU A 238 14.84 1.34 11.97
CA LEU A 238 15.95 0.43 11.65
C LEU A 238 17.19 1.14 11.08
N GLU A 239 17.15 2.41 10.77
CA GLU A 239 18.24 3.10 10.05
C GLU A 239 19.59 2.96 10.78
N SER A 240 19.60 3.17 12.10
CA SER A 240 20.82 3.05 12.90
C SER A 240 21.36 1.62 12.96
N GLU A 241 20.48 0.61 13.02
CA GLU A 241 20.85 -0.80 13.01
C GLU A 241 21.45 -1.20 11.66
N LEU A 242 20.84 -0.75 10.56
CA LEU A 242 21.34 -1.01 9.21
C LEU A 242 22.71 -0.35 8.99
N LYS A 243 22.90 0.91 9.38
CA LYS A 243 24.20 1.60 9.30
C LYS A 243 25.29 0.86 10.09
N ALA A 244 24.97 0.41 11.31
CA ALA A 244 25.91 -0.33 12.14
C ALA A 244 26.31 -1.68 11.51
N TYR A 245 25.36 -2.40 10.90
CA TYR A 245 25.64 -3.65 10.20
C TYR A 245 26.50 -3.43 8.95
N ILE A 246 26.15 -2.44 8.11
CA ILE A 246 26.90 -2.07 6.89
C ILE A 246 28.36 -1.76 7.23
N ALA A 247 28.60 -0.94 8.25
CA ALA A 247 29.96 -0.59 8.69
C ALA A 247 30.71 -1.79 9.25
N LYS A 248 30.06 -2.62 10.06
CA LYS A 248 30.67 -3.82 10.65
C LYS A 248 31.14 -4.80 9.57
N GLU A 249 30.33 -5.04 8.57
CA GLU A 249 30.61 -5.99 7.48
C GLU A 249 31.36 -5.34 6.29
N LYS A 250 31.72 -4.04 6.37
CA LYS A 250 32.45 -3.27 5.34
C LYS A 250 31.73 -3.26 3.99
N LEU A 251 30.43 -2.99 4.02
CA LEU A 251 29.54 -3.02 2.84
C LEU A 251 29.24 -1.62 2.28
N GLU A 252 29.92 -0.55 2.72
CA GLU A 252 29.64 0.83 2.33
C GLU A 252 29.75 1.07 0.81
N GLN A 253 30.58 0.30 0.12
CA GLN A 253 30.72 0.38 -1.34
C GLN A 253 29.67 -0.46 -2.10
N TYR A 254 28.84 -1.25 -1.42
CA TYR A 254 27.82 -2.13 -2.02
C TYR A 254 26.40 -1.80 -1.60
N ILE A 255 26.23 -0.93 -0.60
CA ILE A 255 24.91 -0.57 -0.06
C ILE A 255 24.86 0.93 0.23
N THR A 256 23.92 1.61 -0.40
CA THR A 256 23.66 3.04 -0.17
C THR A 256 22.29 3.25 0.47
N LEU A 257 22.26 3.92 1.64
CA LEU A 257 21.04 4.38 2.29
C LEU A 257 20.75 5.81 1.82
N LEU A 258 19.78 5.98 0.91
CA LEU A 258 19.44 7.27 0.29
C LEU A 258 18.49 8.15 1.13
N GLY A 259 18.01 7.63 2.28
CA GLY A 259 17.05 8.35 3.10
C GLY A 259 15.70 8.53 2.42
N TYR A 260 14.93 9.52 2.88
CA TYR A 260 13.65 9.87 2.26
C TYR A 260 13.88 10.60 0.94
N GLN A 261 13.24 10.11 -0.12
CA GLN A 261 13.27 10.73 -1.44
C GLN A 261 11.85 11.17 -1.82
N GLU A 262 11.70 12.43 -2.21
CA GLU A 262 10.42 12.97 -2.66
C GLU A 262 9.99 12.36 -3.99
N ASN A 263 10.97 12.17 -4.91
CA ASN A 263 10.81 11.44 -6.16
C ASN A 263 11.59 10.12 -6.13
N PRO A 264 10.99 9.01 -5.64
CA PRO A 264 11.66 7.70 -5.65
C PRO A 264 11.69 7.07 -7.04
N TYR A 265 10.84 7.51 -7.97
CA TYR A 265 10.59 6.84 -9.24
C TYR A 265 11.79 6.87 -10.18
N LYS A 266 12.56 7.97 -10.20
CA LYS A 266 13.80 8.06 -11.01
C LYS A 266 14.83 7.03 -10.59
N TYR A 267 14.96 6.76 -9.28
CA TYR A 267 15.86 5.73 -8.77
C TYR A 267 15.35 4.33 -9.10
N ILE A 268 14.02 4.09 -8.95
CA ILE A 268 13.41 2.80 -9.28
C ILE A 268 13.62 2.49 -10.78
N ALA A 269 13.37 3.47 -11.66
CA ALA A 269 13.52 3.31 -13.11
C ALA A 269 14.97 3.08 -13.56
N SER A 270 15.95 3.60 -12.80
CA SER A 270 17.37 3.43 -13.08
C SER A 270 17.95 2.13 -12.54
N ALA A 271 17.22 1.41 -11.68
CA ALA A 271 17.65 0.14 -11.13
C ALA A 271 17.34 -1.02 -12.10
N ASP A 272 18.14 -2.09 -11.98
CA ASP A 272 17.96 -3.31 -12.76
C ASP A 272 16.90 -4.24 -12.13
N LEU A 273 16.77 -4.21 -10.79
CA LEU A 273 15.87 -5.08 -10.06
C LEU A 273 15.33 -4.40 -8.79
N PHE A 274 14.02 -4.33 -8.67
CA PHE A 274 13.34 -3.97 -7.43
C PHE A 274 13.21 -5.20 -6.53
N VAL A 275 13.67 -5.09 -5.27
CA VAL A 275 13.65 -6.18 -4.30
C VAL A 275 12.81 -5.83 -3.08
N CYS A 276 11.96 -6.78 -2.64
CA CYS A 276 11.09 -6.61 -1.49
C CYS A 276 11.16 -7.83 -0.57
N ALA A 277 11.54 -7.61 0.69
CA ALA A 277 11.67 -8.65 1.72
C ALA A 277 10.63 -8.54 2.83
N SER A 278 9.51 -7.87 2.58
CA SER A 278 8.49 -7.57 3.58
C SER A 278 7.94 -8.83 4.23
N LEU A 279 7.78 -8.77 5.55
CA LEU A 279 7.08 -9.84 6.31
C LEU A 279 5.57 -9.77 6.11
N ARG A 280 5.06 -8.62 5.65
CA ARG A 280 3.63 -8.36 5.57
C ARG A 280 3.34 -7.18 4.65
N GLU A 281 2.40 -7.38 3.74
CA GLU A 281 1.81 -6.37 2.86
C GLU A 281 0.28 -6.59 2.79
N GLY A 282 -0.44 -5.65 2.21
CA GLY A 282 -1.80 -5.89 1.72
C GLY A 282 -1.78 -5.98 0.20
N PHE A 283 -1.27 -4.88 -0.43
CA PHE A 283 -0.93 -4.79 -1.85
C PHE A 283 0.16 -3.72 -1.98
N SER A 284 1.38 -4.12 -2.29
CA SER A 284 2.55 -3.24 -2.21
C SER A 284 2.52 -2.13 -3.26
N THR A 285 2.38 -0.89 -2.80
CA THR A 285 2.43 0.29 -3.69
C THR A 285 3.80 0.44 -4.33
N ALA A 286 4.89 0.20 -3.59
CA ALA A 286 6.25 0.34 -4.12
C ALA A 286 6.57 -0.70 -5.21
N ALA A 287 6.13 -1.96 -5.06
CA ALA A 287 6.27 -2.98 -6.09
C ALA A 287 5.41 -2.63 -7.32
N THR A 288 4.19 -2.11 -7.11
CA THR A 288 3.33 -1.64 -8.22
C THR A 288 3.98 -0.46 -8.96
N GLU A 289 4.59 0.48 -8.23
CA GLU A 289 5.33 1.62 -8.79
C GLU A 289 6.52 1.14 -9.63
N ALA A 290 7.25 0.11 -9.17
CA ALA A 290 8.32 -0.51 -9.94
C ALA A 290 7.83 -1.12 -11.26
N LEU A 291 6.71 -1.84 -11.25
CA LEU A 291 6.09 -2.37 -12.47
C LEU A 291 5.64 -1.26 -13.43
N ILE A 292 5.09 -0.16 -12.91
CA ILE A 292 4.64 0.99 -13.73
C ILE A 292 5.81 1.62 -14.49
N VAL A 293 6.98 1.76 -13.87
CA VAL A 293 8.18 2.29 -14.55
C VAL A 293 8.94 1.22 -15.35
N GLY A 294 8.56 -0.05 -15.24
CA GLY A 294 9.12 -1.16 -16.00
C GLY A 294 10.34 -1.81 -15.37
N THR A 295 10.55 -1.62 -14.07
CA THR A 295 11.60 -2.29 -13.30
C THR A 295 11.12 -3.67 -12.85
N PRO A 296 11.88 -4.77 -13.14
CA PRO A 296 11.54 -6.12 -12.69
C PRO A 296 11.43 -6.19 -11.17
N VAL A 297 10.60 -7.09 -10.66
CA VAL A 297 10.39 -7.28 -9.23
C VAL A 297 10.76 -8.69 -8.80
N CYS A 298 11.59 -8.81 -7.75
CA CYS A 298 11.83 -10.04 -7.01
C CYS A 298 11.41 -9.85 -5.55
N THR A 299 10.52 -10.68 -5.06
CA THR A 299 9.92 -10.51 -3.74
C THR A 299 9.67 -11.85 -3.05
N VAL A 300 9.36 -11.77 -1.77
CA VAL A 300 8.84 -12.90 -0.99
C VAL A 300 7.32 -12.98 -1.08
N GLU A 301 6.76 -14.16 -0.82
CA GLU A 301 5.31 -14.38 -0.77
C GLU A 301 4.70 -13.66 0.43
N VAL A 302 3.95 -12.59 0.14
CA VAL A 302 3.05 -11.88 1.05
C VAL A 302 1.81 -11.46 0.27
N SER A 303 0.77 -11.01 0.96
CA SER A 303 -0.52 -10.65 0.33
C SER A 303 -0.33 -9.79 -0.92
N GLY A 304 -1.04 -10.16 -1.96
CA GLY A 304 -1.09 -9.46 -3.24
C GLY A 304 0.11 -9.69 -4.16
N MET A 305 1.22 -10.33 -3.72
CA MET A 305 2.40 -10.45 -4.56
C MET A 305 2.23 -11.48 -5.69
N LYS A 306 1.66 -12.67 -5.42
CA LYS A 306 1.34 -13.63 -6.48
C LYS A 306 0.30 -13.05 -7.45
N GLU A 307 -0.72 -12.41 -6.91
CA GLU A 307 -1.73 -11.72 -7.70
C GLU A 307 -1.12 -10.62 -8.59
N MET A 308 -0.11 -9.90 -8.08
CA MET A 308 0.60 -8.85 -8.81
C MET A 308 1.56 -9.41 -9.87
N LEU A 309 2.30 -10.46 -9.55
CA LEU A 309 3.39 -10.98 -10.38
C LEU A 309 3.04 -12.27 -11.14
N GLY A 310 1.81 -12.78 -10.96
CA GLY A 310 1.34 -14.03 -11.54
C GLY A 310 1.57 -15.23 -10.63
N GLU A 311 0.62 -16.19 -10.67
CA GLU A 311 0.65 -17.38 -9.81
C GLU A 311 1.87 -18.28 -10.08
N ASN A 312 2.41 -18.24 -11.31
CA ASN A 312 3.59 -19.00 -11.73
C ASN A 312 4.77 -18.07 -12.10
N ASN A 313 4.84 -16.89 -11.48
CA ASN A 313 5.91 -15.92 -11.74
C ASN A 313 5.94 -15.38 -13.19
N GLU A 314 4.78 -15.13 -13.80
CA GLU A 314 4.70 -14.64 -15.18
C GLU A 314 5.27 -13.23 -15.37
N TYR A 315 5.21 -12.37 -14.35
CA TYR A 315 5.58 -10.94 -14.45
C TYR A 315 6.71 -10.53 -13.51
N GLY A 316 7.24 -11.43 -12.69
CA GLY A 316 8.31 -11.21 -11.74
C GLY A 316 8.52 -12.46 -10.89
N ILE A 317 9.42 -12.41 -9.91
CA ILE A 317 9.73 -13.55 -9.05
C ILE A 317 9.09 -13.37 -7.67
N VAL A 318 8.27 -14.33 -7.27
CA VAL A 318 7.76 -14.49 -5.90
C VAL A 318 8.38 -15.76 -5.31
N THR A 319 9.15 -15.61 -4.25
CA THR A 319 9.78 -16.73 -3.54
C THR A 319 9.02 -17.03 -2.25
N GLU A 320 9.32 -18.14 -1.59
CA GLU A 320 8.89 -18.35 -0.21
C GLU A 320 9.35 -17.20 0.68
N ASN A 321 8.59 -16.89 1.75
CA ASN A 321 8.91 -15.80 2.66
C ASN A 321 10.04 -16.19 3.62
N SER A 322 11.22 -16.41 3.06
CA SER A 322 12.46 -16.66 3.80
C SER A 322 13.63 -15.88 3.19
N GLU A 323 14.62 -15.58 4.00
CA GLU A 323 15.85 -14.91 3.53
C GLU A 323 16.58 -15.75 2.48
N ASN A 324 16.64 -17.07 2.69
CA ASN A 324 17.32 -17.95 1.77
C ASN A 324 16.61 -18.08 0.43
N ALA A 325 15.29 -18.21 0.43
CA ALA A 325 14.51 -18.27 -0.82
C ALA A 325 14.65 -16.97 -1.64
N LEU A 326 14.57 -15.81 -0.96
CA LEU A 326 14.78 -14.52 -1.64
C LEU A 326 16.20 -14.38 -2.19
N TYR A 327 17.22 -14.83 -1.43
CA TYR A 327 18.60 -14.86 -1.91
C TYR A 327 18.72 -15.70 -3.20
N GLU A 328 18.16 -16.92 -3.22
CA GLU A 328 18.21 -17.79 -4.41
C GLU A 328 17.42 -17.18 -5.59
N GLY A 329 16.29 -16.52 -5.33
CA GLY A 329 15.52 -15.82 -6.36
C GLY A 329 16.31 -14.66 -7.00
N ILE A 330 16.98 -13.85 -6.19
CA ILE A 330 17.86 -12.78 -6.68
C ILE A 330 19.04 -13.38 -7.45
N LYS A 331 19.72 -14.36 -6.87
CA LYS A 331 20.86 -15.04 -7.49
C LYS A 331 20.51 -15.62 -8.85
N MET A 332 19.36 -16.28 -9.00
CA MET A 332 18.89 -16.82 -10.27
C MET A 332 18.78 -15.74 -11.36
N LEU A 333 18.34 -14.52 -11.01
CA LEU A 333 18.25 -13.40 -11.94
C LEU A 333 19.65 -12.83 -12.29
N LEU A 334 20.57 -12.82 -11.32
CA LEU A 334 21.95 -12.40 -11.55
C LEU A 334 22.72 -13.38 -12.45
N ASP A 335 22.48 -14.69 -12.28
CA ASP A 335 23.10 -15.74 -13.08
C ASP A 335 22.52 -15.85 -14.50
N ASN A 336 21.35 -15.23 -14.76
CA ASN A 336 20.65 -15.30 -16.04
C ASN A 336 20.18 -13.93 -16.54
N PRO A 337 21.07 -13.18 -17.23
CA PRO A 337 20.73 -11.86 -17.78
C PRO A 337 19.54 -11.86 -18.75
N ASP A 338 19.35 -12.95 -19.53
CA ASP A 338 18.21 -13.06 -20.43
C ASP A 338 16.88 -13.16 -19.67
N LEU A 339 16.87 -13.85 -18.54
CA LEU A 339 15.71 -13.93 -17.66
C LEU A 339 15.40 -12.56 -17.03
N LEU A 340 16.41 -11.81 -16.58
CA LEU A 340 16.25 -10.46 -16.06
C LEU A 340 15.69 -9.52 -17.16
N ALA A 341 16.21 -9.61 -18.37
CA ALA A 341 15.71 -8.85 -19.53
C ALA A 341 14.28 -9.24 -19.90
N HIS A 342 13.93 -10.53 -19.79
CA HIS A 342 12.54 -11.00 -19.94
C HIS A 342 11.62 -10.31 -18.94
N TYR A 343 11.96 -10.33 -17.64
CA TYR A 343 11.12 -9.70 -16.61
C TYR A 343 11.06 -8.17 -16.73
N LYS A 344 12.08 -7.52 -17.28
CA LYS A 344 12.02 -6.08 -17.63
C LYS A 344 10.92 -5.78 -18.67
N LYS A 345 10.70 -6.70 -19.63
CA LYS A 345 9.58 -6.59 -20.59
C LYS A 345 8.24 -6.90 -19.93
N GLN A 346 8.19 -7.95 -19.10
CA GLN A 346 6.97 -8.36 -18.39
C GLN A 346 6.50 -7.29 -17.39
N ALA A 347 7.41 -6.62 -16.68
CA ALA A 347 7.09 -5.52 -15.77
C ALA A 347 6.35 -4.40 -16.50
N LYS A 348 6.83 -3.97 -17.69
CA LYS A 348 6.17 -2.95 -18.52
C LYS A 348 4.76 -3.35 -18.98
N ILE A 349 4.55 -4.65 -19.25
CA ILE A 349 3.23 -5.17 -19.63
C ILE A 349 2.30 -5.13 -18.40
N ARG A 350 2.79 -5.67 -17.27
CA ARG A 350 1.98 -5.79 -16.05
C ARG A 350 1.67 -4.43 -15.42
N GLY A 351 2.59 -3.47 -15.47
CA GLY A 351 2.40 -2.11 -14.96
C GLY A 351 1.20 -1.38 -15.56
N LYS A 352 0.81 -1.70 -16.81
CA LYS A 352 -0.38 -1.13 -17.47
C LYS A 352 -1.70 -1.57 -16.82
N GLU A 353 -1.72 -2.71 -16.13
CA GLU A 353 -2.91 -3.17 -15.40
C GLU A 353 -3.17 -2.32 -14.15
N PHE A 354 -2.15 -1.65 -13.62
CA PHE A 354 -2.22 -0.77 -12.46
C PHE A 354 -2.27 0.72 -12.83
N SER A 355 -2.68 1.03 -14.08
CA SER A 355 -2.84 2.41 -14.51
C SER A 355 -3.91 3.13 -13.69
N THR A 356 -3.74 4.45 -13.53
CA THR A 356 -4.70 5.31 -12.82
C THR A 356 -6.11 5.14 -13.38
N GLU A 357 -6.23 5.18 -14.71
CA GLU A 357 -7.52 5.10 -15.39
C GLU A 357 -8.26 3.79 -15.09
N LYS A 358 -7.54 2.63 -15.10
CA LYS A 358 -8.16 1.33 -14.82
C LYS A 358 -8.61 1.21 -13.38
N THR A 359 -7.74 1.60 -12.43
CA THR A 359 -8.04 1.45 -11.00
C THR A 359 -9.10 2.43 -10.53
N VAL A 360 -9.09 3.68 -10.99
CA VAL A 360 -10.13 4.67 -10.70
C VAL A 360 -11.46 4.24 -11.29
N LYS A 361 -11.48 3.84 -12.58
CA LYS A 361 -12.70 3.38 -13.24
C LYS A 361 -13.34 2.21 -12.51
N ALA A 362 -12.56 1.23 -12.04
CA ALA A 362 -13.08 0.09 -11.30
C ALA A 362 -13.79 0.52 -10.00
N VAL A 363 -13.22 1.52 -9.29
CA VAL A 363 -13.86 2.08 -8.09
C VAL A 363 -15.13 2.85 -8.45
N GLU A 364 -15.09 3.69 -9.46
CA GLU A 364 -16.27 4.47 -9.91
C GLU A 364 -17.41 3.57 -10.36
N ASP A 365 -17.12 2.55 -11.16
CA ASP A 365 -18.11 1.57 -11.62
C ASP A 365 -18.76 0.85 -10.42
N MET A 366 -17.96 0.47 -9.40
CA MET A 366 -18.48 -0.13 -8.17
C MET A 366 -19.38 0.85 -7.41
N LEU A 367 -18.96 2.12 -7.22
CA LEU A 367 -19.75 3.13 -6.52
C LEU A 367 -21.05 3.48 -7.27
N LEU A 368 -21.05 3.45 -8.60
CA LEU A 368 -22.24 3.69 -9.41
C LEU A 368 -23.22 2.52 -9.40
N SER A 369 -22.74 1.29 -9.14
CA SER A 369 -23.57 0.08 -9.07
C SER A 369 -24.38 -0.05 -7.77
N LEU A 370 -24.09 0.79 -6.75
CA LEU A 370 -24.80 0.81 -5.45
C LEU A 370 -26.17 1.53 -5.55
#